data_871ec4097f035b4eea8758cdf39cf60b
#
_entry.id   871ec4097f035b4eea8758cdf39cf60b
#
_cell.length_a   1.000
_cell.length_b   1.000
_cell.length_c   1.000
_cell.angle_alpha   90.00
_cell.angle_beta   90.00
_cell.angle_gamma   90.00
#
_symmetry.space_group_name_H-M   'P 1'
#
loop_
_entity.id
_entity.type
_entity.pdbx_description
1 polymer ?
#
loop_
_entity_poly.entity_id
_entity_poly.type
_entity_poly.pdbx_seq_one_letter_code
_entity_poly.pdbx_strand_id
1 'polypeptide(L)'
;MTERRTDHLTRKRVEQMSPEEMRHALLISDKTGLPNRRSFDEGDVSPWIAMSDVNGLKALNDEFGYSAGDALIRRFAEVLIRVGLDAYHDKGDEFLFKGRTYQDLNDKLSQAQRILRQEPFPVLAVDGGRITTIPGADFCFGIGTDLKEAEVSLKRQKELRKASR
;
A
#
# COMPACT_ATOMS: atom_id res chain seq x y z
N MET A 1 21.36 -20.10 14.52
CA MET A 1 21.27 -19.58 15.91
C MET A 1 20.48 -18.28 16.03
N THR A 2 20.48 -17.41 15.04
CA THR A 2 19.71 -16.17 14.99
C THR A 2 18.18 -16.39 14.92
N GLU A 3 17.72 -17.39 14.16
CA GLU A 3 16.28 -17.71 14.01
C GLU A 3 15.62 -18.17 15.32
N ARG A 4 16.30 -18.98 16.11
CA ARG A 4 15.74 -19.47 17.39
C ARG A 4 15.61 -18.38 18.45
N ARG A 5 16.47 -17.38 18.43
CA ARG A 5 16.38 -16.23 19.35
C ARG A 5 15.25 -15.29 19.00
N THR A 6 15.00 -15.10 17.72
CA THR A 6 13.93 -14.24 17.21
C THR A 6 12.57 -14.87 17.49
N ASP A 7 12.43 -16.17 17.27
CA ASP A 7 11.19 -16.92 17.53
C ASP A 7 10.81 -16.91 19.01
N HIS A 8 11.78 -17.09 19.91
CA HIS A 8 11.54 -17.08 21.32
C HIS A 8 11.11 -15.70 21.84
N LEU A 9 11.71 -14.64 21.33
CA LEU A 9 11.35 -13.26 21.67
C LEU A 9 9.97 -12.89 21.14
N THR A 10 9.65 -13.32 19.92
CA THR A 10 8.35 -13.09 19.29
C THR A 10 7.24 -13.84 20.04
N ARG A 11 7.46 -15.11 20.34
CA ARG A 11 6.50 -15.94 21.08
C ARG A 11 6.23 -15.41 22.48
N LYS A 12 7.28 -15.06 23.22
CA LYS A 12 7.16 -14.48 24.56
C LYS A 12 6.43 -13.13 24.53
N ARG A 13 6.64 -12.36 23.44
CA ARG A 13 5.97 -11.09 23.24
C ARG A 13 4.46 -11.26 23.00
N VAL A 14 4.06 -12.25 22.21
CA VAL A 14 2.63 -12.54 21.95
C VAL A 14 1.91 -12.95 23.24
N GLU A 15 2.52 -13.80 24.05
CA GLU A 15 1.97 -14.24 25.34
C GLU A 15 1.78 -13.08 26.35
N GLN A 16 2.52 -11.99 26.19
CA GLN A 16 2.47 -10.79 27.03
C GLN A 16 1.62 -9.67 26.43
N MET A 17 1.07 -9.84 25.21
CA MET A 17 0.26 -8.84 24.56
C MET A 17 -1.10 -8.67 25.23
N SER A 18 -1.51 -7.41 25.40
CA SER A 18 -2.89 -7.10 25.77
C SER A 18 -3.86 -7.48 24.63
N PRO A 19 -5.16 -7.65 24.93
CA PRO A 19 -6.16 -7.83 23.87
C PRO A 19 -6.14 -6.73 22.81
N GLU A 20 -5.90 -5.48 23.19
CA GLU A 20 -5.77 -4.35 22.27
C GLU A 20 -4.55 -4.47 21.35
N GLU A 21 -3.40 -4.85 21.90
CA GLU A 21 -2.18 -5.08 21.12
C GLU A 21 -2.35 -6.24 20.15
N MET A 22 -3.00 -7.33 20.57
CA MET A 22 -3.32 -8.46 19.70
C MET A 22 -4.25 -8.04 18.57
N ARG A 23 -5.28 -7.25 18.88
CA ARG A 23 -6.22 -6.73 17.90
C ARG A 23 -5.50 -5.85 16.89
N HIS A 24 -4.64 -4.96 17.34
CA HIS A 24 -3.81 -4.11 16.48
C HIS A 24 -2.94 -4.95 15.54
N ALA A 25 -2.25 -5.96 16.07
CA ALA A 25 -1.40 -6.85 15.27
C ALA A 25 -2.19 -7.61 14.19
N LEU A 26 -3.45 -7.97 14.47
CA LEU A 26 -4.31 -8.68 13.51
C LEU A 26 -4.91 -7.77 12.43
N LEU A 27 -5.13 -6.50 12.72
CA LEU A 27 -5.94 -5.60 11.89
C LEU A 27 -5.15 -4.50 11.18
N ILE A 28 -3.89 -4.31 11.55
CA ILE A 28 -3.04 -3.23 11.03
C ILE A 28 -1.85 -3.81 10.27
N SER A 29 -1.53 -3.20 9.13
CA SER A 29 -0.35 -3.53 8.35
C SER A 29 0.92 -3.03 9.05
N ASP A 30 1.87 -3.91 9.29
CA ASP A 30 3.18 -3.56 9.88
C ASP A 30 4.00 -2.64 8.97
N LYS A 31 3.83 -2.75 7.66
CA LYS A 31 4.58 -1.95 6.68
C LYS A 31 4.12 -0.52 6.59
N THR A 32 2.82 -0.29 6.69
CA THR A 32 2.23 1.02 6.38
C THR A 32 1.53 1.69 7.54
N GLY A 33 1.15 0.92 8.57
CA GLY A 33 0.29 1.41 9.64
C GLY A 33 -1.19 1.57 9.24
N LEU A 34 -1.53 1.32 7.98
CA LEU A 34 -2.92 1.29 7.53
C LEU A 34 -3.63 0.01 7.99
N PRO A 35 -4.97 0.02 8.11
CA PRO A 35 -5.72 -1.22 8.27
C PRO A 35 -5.38 -2.21 7.17
N ASN A 36 -5.39 -3.49 7.48
CA ASN A 36 -5.05 -4.56 6.55
C ASN A 36 -6.28 -5.14 5.84
N ARG A 37 -6.09 -6.19 5.04
CA ARG A 37 -7.17 -6.88 4.33
C ARG A 37 -8.24 -7.41 5.27
N ARG A 38 -7.87 -7.94 6.41
CA ARG A 38 -8.83 -8.43 7.40
C ARG A 38 -9.75 -7.32 7.91
N SER A 39 -9.20 -6.14 8.18
CA SER A 39 -10.00 -4.97 8.54
C SER A 39 -10.96 -4.55 7.42
N PHE A 40 -10.53 -4.65 6.18
CA PHE A 40 -11.37 -4.38 5.02
C PHE A 40 -12.56 -5.35 4.96
N ASP A 41 -12.29 -6.65 5.11
CA ASP A 41 -13.30 -7.70 5.00
C ASP A 41 -14.29 -7.71 6.18
N GLU A 42 -13.81 -7.46 7.39
CA GLU A 42 -14.62 -7.47 8.62
C GLU A 42 -15.33 -6.14 8.90
N GLY A 43 -14.95 -5.06 8.23
CA GLY A 43 -15.53 -3.74 8.40
C GLY A 43 -16.85 -3.55 7.65
N ASP A 44 -17.38 -2.34 7.74
CA ASP A 44 -18.64 -1.97 7.09
C ASP A 44 -18.52 -2.06 5.57
N VAL A 45 -19.60 -2.51 4.94
CA VAL A 45 -19.73 -2.53 3.47
C VAL A 45 -19.90 -1.09 2.97
N SER A 46 -19.18 -0.78 1.90
CA SER A 46 -19.24 0.53 1.26
C SER A 46 -19.84 0.43 -0.15
N PRO A 47 -20.58 1.43 -0.62
CA PRO A 47 -21.20 1.39 -1.95
C PRO A 47 -20.19 1.27 -3.09
N TRP A 48 -19.01 1.84 -2.91
CA TRP A 48 -17.94 1.82 -3.91
C TRP A 48 -16.64 1.31 -3.32
N ILE A 49 -15.96 0.52 -4.10
CA ILE A 49 -14.67 -0.10 -3.77
C ILE A 49 -13.66 0.30 -4.84
N ALA A 50 -12.44 0.54 -4.43
CA ALA A 50 -11.32 0.69 -5.36
C ALA A 50 -10.19 -0.27 -4.98
N MET A 51 -9.39 -0.60 -5.97
CA MET A 51 -8.18 -1.40 -5.86
C MET A 51 -7.05 -0.67 -6.58
N SER A 52 -5.88 -0.67 -6.00
CA SER A 52 -4.71 -0.08 -6.62
C SER A 52 -3.48 -0.98 -6.55
N ASP A 53 -2.55 -0.69 -7.44
CA ASP A 53 -1.31 -1.43 -7.59
C ASP A 53 -0.18 -0.44 -7.90
N VAL A 54 0.84 -0.40 -7.06
CA VAL A 54 1.97 0.53 -7.23
C VAL A 54 2.86 0.07 -8.37
N ASN A 55 3.23 0.99 -9.23
CA ASN A 55 4.06 0.70 -10.40
C ASN A 55 5.54 0.79 -10.08
N GLY A 56 6.33 -0.10 -10.70
CA GLY A 56 7.78 -0.02 -10.63
C GLY A 56 8.41 -0.53 -9.34
N LEU A 57 7.65 -1.19 -8.47
CA LEU A 57 8.16 -1.73 -7.21
C LEU A 57 9.30 -2.73 -7.44
N LYS A 58 9.12 -3.65 -8.39
CA LYS A 58 10.14 -4.64 -8.72
C LYS A 58 11.42 -3.98 -9.24
N ALA A 59 11.30 -3.04 -10.16
CA ALA A 59 12.44 -2.33 -10.72
C ALA A 59 13.21 -1.55 -9.63
N LEU A 60 12.49 -0.91 -8.72
CA LEU A 60 13.08 -0.19 -7.60
C LEU A 60 13.81 -1.14 -6.64
N ASN A 61 13.22 -2.28 -6.33
CA ASN A 61 13.85 -3.31 -5.51
C ASN A 61 15.11 -3.91 -6.18
N ASP A 62 15.04 -4.17 -7.47
CA ASP A 62 16.18 -4.72 -8.24
C ASP A 62 17.33 -3.71 -8.29
N GLU A 63 17.05 -2.43 -8.38
CA GLU A 63 18.08 -1.38 -8.47
C GLU A 63 18.67 -0.99 -7.10
N PHE A 64 17.83 -0.83 -6.08
CA PHE A 64 18.23 -0.26 -4.77
C PHE A 64 18.05 -1.21 -3.58
N GLY A 65 17.44 -2.39 -3.78
CA GLY A 65 17.15 -3.37 -2.73
C GLY A 65 15.75 -3.24 -2.14
N TYR A 66 15.36 -4.20 -1.31
CA TYR A 66 14.01 -4.28 -0.73
C TYR A 66 13.63 -3.08 0.15
N SER A 67 14.60 -2.45 0.79
CA SER A 67 14.35 -1.25 1.59
C SER A 67 13.82 -0.08 0.76
N ALA A 68 14.21 0.01 -0.50
CA ALA A 68 13.71 1.02 -1.43
C ALA A 68 12.25 0.78 -1.80
N GLY A 69 11.88 -0.47 -2.06
CA GLY A 69 10.49 -0.85 -2.29
C GLY A 69 9.61 -0.58 -1.07
N ASP A 70 10.08 -0.92 0.12
CA ASP A 70 9.39 -0.63 1.36
C ASP A 70 9.21 0.89 1.59
N ALA A 71 10.20 1.70 1.23
CA ALA A 71 10.12 3.16 1.27
C ALA A 71 9.04 3.68 0.32
N LEU A 72 8.94 3.12 -0.89
CA LEU A 72 7.88 3.47 -1.85
C LEU A 72 6.49 3.13 -1.30
N ILE A 73 6.31 1.94 -0.74
CA ILE A 73 5.04 1.50 -0.17
C ILE A 73 4.62 2.42 1.00
N ARG A 74 5.54 2.78 1.88
CA ARG A 74 5.28 3.74 2.97
C ARG A 74 4.94 5.12 2.44
N ARG A 75 5.67 5.59 1.43
CA ARG A 75 5.40 6.88 0.79
C ARG A 75 4.01 6.90 0.17
N PHE A 76 3.64 5.84 -0.51
CA PHE A 76 2.30 5.70 -1.07
C PHE A 76 1.22 5.77 0.02
N ALA A 77 1.38 5.03 1.12
CA ALA A 77 0.46 5.07 2.26
C ALA A 77 0.31 6.49 2.84
N GLU A 78 1.41 7.22 3.00
CA GLU A 78 1.39 8.62 3.47
C GLU A 78 0.56 9.52 2.55
N VAL A 79 0.72 9.37 1.24
CA VAL A 79 -0.04 10.14 0.25
C VAL A 79 -1.53 9.81 0.32
N LEU A 80 -1.89 8.53 0.46
CA LEU A 80 -3.28 8.09 0.59
C LEU A 80 -3.96 8.69 1.82
N ILE A 81 -3.27 8.72 2.95
CA ILE A 81 -3.75 9.34 4.19
C ILE A 81 -3.93 10.85 3.99
N ARG A 82 -2.97 11.50 3.37
CA ARG A 82 -2.94 12.94 3.14
C ARG A 82 -4.12 13.43 2.30
N VAL A 83 -4.55 12.65 1.31
CA VAL A 83 -5.73 12.98 0.49
C VAL A 83 -7.06 12.55 1.13
N GLY A 84 -7.03 11.91 2.29
CA GLY A 84 -8.23 11.53 3.03
C GLY A 84 -8.95 10.30 2.50
N LEU A 85 -8.23 9.35 1.91
CA LEU A 85 -8.78 8.07 1.47
C LEU A 85 -8.98 7.11 2.65
N ASP A 86 -10.08 6.38 2.63
CA ASP A 86 -10.29 5.20 3.47
C ASP A 86 -9.56 4.02 2.85
N ALA A 87 -8.28 3.89 3.19
CA ALA A 87 -7.32 3.01 2.55
C ALA A 87 -6.95 1.83 3.43
N TYR A 88 -6.74 0.69 2.79
CA TYR A 88 -6.35 -0.58 3.40
C TYR A 88 -5.16 -1.16 2.64
N HIS A 89 -4.15 -1.62 3.35
CA HIS A 89 -3.02 -2.31 2.74
C HIS A 89 -3.27 -3.82 2.76
N ASP A 90 -3.38 -4.42 1.58
CA ASP A 90 -3.61 -5.86 1.47
C ASP A 90 -2.27 -6.63 1.58
N LYS A 91 -1.51 -6.64 0.52
CA LYS A 91 -0.20 -7.32 0.47
C LYS A 91 0.68 -6.69 -0.61
N GLY A 92 1.99 -6.70 -0.40
CA GLY A 92 2.93 -6.18 -1.38
C GLY A 92 2.61 -4.75 -1.80
N ASP A 93 2.26 -4.58 -3.05
CA ASP A 93 1.92 -3.32 -3.69
C ASP A 93 0.41 -3.08 -3.88
N GLU A 94 -0.42 -3.97 -3.35
CA GLU A 94 -1.88 -3.90 -3.48
C GLU A 94 -2.53 -3.16 -2.30
N PHE A 95 -3.40 -2.21 -2.63
CA PHE A 95 -4.19 -1.43 -1.68
C PHE A 95 -5.66 -1.47 -2.07
N LEU A 96 -6.52 -1.40 -1.07
CA LEU A 96 -7.96 -1.39 -1.22
C LEU A 96 -8.53 -0.11 -0.63
N PHE A 97 -9.67 0.32 -1.12
CA PHE A 97 -10.32 1.57 -0.70
C PHE A 97 -11.82 1.39 -0.60
N LYS A 98 -12.42 2.12 0.32
CA LYS A 98 -13.88 2.24 0.44
C LYS A 98 -14.29 3.69 0.19
N GLY A 99 -15.42 3.89 -0.46
CA GLY A 99 -15.95 5.21 -0.74
C GLY A 99 -17.46 5.23 -0.85
N ARG A 100 -18.06 6.37 -0.58
CA ARG A 100 -19.51 6.55 -0.67
C ARG A 100 -19.98 6.80 -2.09
N THR A 101 -19.15 7.44 -2.92
CA THR A 101 -19.46 7.75 -4.31
C THR A 101 -18.27 7.42 -5.20
N TYR A 102 -18.55 7.08 -6.44
CA TYR A 102 -17.53 6.92 -7.48
C TYR A 102 -16.67 8.18 -7.61
N GLN A 103 -17.31 9.34 -7.68
CA GLN A 103 -16.65 10.62 -7.91
C GLN A 103 -15.65 10.95 -6.80
N ASP A 104 -16.03 10.74 -5.54
CA ASP A 104 -15.14 11.00 -4.41
C ASP A 104 -13.89 10.11 -4.45
N LEU A 105 -14.07 8.81 -4.69
CA LEU A 105 -12.93 7.89 -4.87
C LEU A 105 -12.05 8.28 -6.05
N ASN A 106 -12.65 8.55 -7.20
CA ASN A 106 -11.91 8.91 -8.41
C ASN A 106 -11.11 10.20 -8.23
N ASP A 107 -11.70 11.21 -7.61
CA ASP A 107 -11.04 12.50 -7.37
C ASP A 107 -9.87 12.36 -6.40
N LYS A 108 -10.06 11.67 -5.30
CA LYS A 108 -9.00 11.44 -4.30
C LYS A 108 -7.87 10.56 -4.84
N LEU A 109 -8.20 9.49 -5.55
CA LEU A 109 -7.20 8.62 -6.17
C LEU A 109 -6.40 9.36 -7.26
N SER A 110 -7.07 10.18 -8.06
CA SER A 110 -6.41 11.03 -9.07
C SER A 110 -5.51 12.07 -8.43
N GLN A 111 -5.93 12.67 -7.32
CA GLN A 111 -5.11 13.60 -6.54
C GLN A 111 -3.88 12.90 -5.97
N ALA A 112 -4.05 11.71 -5.41
CA ALA A 112 -2.94 10.89 -4.90
C ALA A 112 -1.93 10.56 -6.00
N GLN A 113 -2.40 10.22 -7.20
CA GLN A 113 -1.51 10.00 -8.36
C GLN A 113 -0.67 11.23 -8.70
N ARG A 114 -1.29 12.40 -8.75
CA ARG A 114 -0.56 13.65 -9.03
C ARG A 114 0.51 13.92 -8.00
N ILE A 115 0.19 13.77 -6.72
CA ILE A 115 1.15 13.99 -5.62
C ILE A 115 2.31 13.00 -5.73
N LEU A 116 2.02 11.71 -5.89
CA LEU A 116 3.04 10.67 -5.97
C LEU A 116 3.97 10.87 -7.17
N ARG A 117 3.43 11.30 -8.31
CA ARG A 117 4.21 11.58 -9.53
C ARG A 117 5.11 12.81 -9.41
N GLN A 118 4.67 13.84 -8.69
CA GLN A 118 5.32 15.14 -8.65
C GLN A 118 6.26 15.33 -7.48
N GLU A 119 6.05 14.64 -6.38
CA GLU A 119 6.86 14.82 -5.17
C GLU A 119 7.98 13.78 -5.08
N PRO A 120 9.25 14.21 -5.08
CA PRO A 120 10.36 13.30 -4.87
C PRO A 120 10.36 12.74 -3.45
N PHE A 121 10.94 11.56 -3.29
CA PHE A 121 11.10 10.94 -1.98
C PHE A 121 12.46 10.24 -1.86
N PRO A 122 13.06 10.21 -0.66
CA PRO A 122 14.34 9.55 -0.45
C PRO A 122 14.20 8.04 -0.30
N VAL A 123 15.16 7.30 -0.83
CA VAL A 123 15.32 5.87 -0.57
C VAL A 123 16.77 5.61 -0.13
N LEU A 124 16.95 4.67 0.78
CA LEU A 124 18.26 4.21 1.20
C LEU A 124 18.68 3.01 0.36
N ALA A 125 19.72 3.17 -0.45
CA ALA A 125 20.28 2.06 -1.21
C ALA A 125 21.06 1.12 -0.28
N VAL A 126 20.89 -0.19 -0.48
CA VAL A 126 21.58 -1.21 0.33
C VAL A 126 23.09 -1.19 0.11
N ASP A 127 23.52 -0.84 -1.10
CA ASP A 127 24.92 -0.79 -1.48
C ASP A 127 25.61 0.50 -0.99
N GLY A 128 26.12 0.47 0.25
CA GLY A 128 26.96 1.52 0.80
C GLY A 128 26.24 2.64 1.55
N GLY A 129 24.98 2.48 1.91
CA GLY A 129 24.25 3.44 2.74
C GLY A 129 23.98 4.79 2.08
N ARG A 130 23.95 4.85 0.77
CA ARG A 130 23.64 6.07 0.03
C ARG A 130 22.14 6.36 0.05
N ILE A 131 21.77 7.61 0.39
CA ILE A 131 20.43 8.11 0.20
C ILE A 131 20.32 8.62 -1.23
N THR A 132 19.36 8.05 -1.98
CA THR A 132 19.05 8.49 -3.34
C THR A 132 17.64 9.08 -3.34
N THR A 133 17.45 10.14 -4.09
CA THR A 133 16.13 10.75 -4.26
C THR A 133 15.47 10.20 -5.52
N ILE A 134 14.29 9.59 -5.35
CA ILE A 134 13.44 9.16 -6.46
C ILE A 134 12.55 10.34 -6.84
N PRO A 135 12.50 10.74 -8.12
CA PRO A 135 11.80 11.95 -8.55
C PRO A 135 10.27 11.84 -8.41
N GLY A 136 9.74 10.66 -8.38
CA GLY A 136 8.32 10.38 -8.21
C GLY A 136 8.02 8.93 -8.54
N ALA A 137 6.78 8.53 -8.29
CA ALA A 137 6.30 7.19 -8.60
C ALA A 137 4.86 7.26 -9.13
N ASP A 138 4.30 6.12 -9.48
CA ASP A 138 2.96 6.06 -10.04
C ASP A 138 2.25 4.78 -9.59
N PHE A 139 0.95 4.77 -9.76
CA PHE A 139 0.12 3.60 -9.53
C PHE A 139 -1.06 3.57 -10.49
N CYS A 140 -1.62 2.38 -10.70
CA CYS A 140 -2.89 2.19 -11.38
C CYS A 140 -3.97 1.91 -10.36
N PHE A 141 -5.20 2.31 -10.65
CA PHE A 141 -6.35 1.99 -9.83
C PHE A 141 -7.58 1.67 -10.66
N GLY A 142 -8.48 0.89 -10.07
CA GLY A 142 -9.78 0.57 -10.63
C GLY A 142 -10.85 0.74 -9.59
N ILE A 143 -12.03 1.18 -9.99
CA ILE A 143 -13.18 1.43 -9.13
C ILE A 143 -14.35 0.57 -9.58
N GLY A 144 -15.09 0.01 -8.64
CA GLY A 144 -16.29 -0.77 -8.88
C GLY A 144 -17.20 -0.78 -7.67
N THR A 145 -18.32 -1.47 -7.78
CA THR A 145 -19.27 -1.64 -6.68
C THR A 145 -18.90 -2.84 -5.77
N ASP A 146 -17.99 -3.67 -6.24
CA ASP A 146 -17.39 -4.77 -5.49
C ASP A 146 -15.92 -4.99 -5.90
N LEU A 147 -15.23 -5.88 -5.20
CA LEU A 147 -13.83 -6.17 -5.48
C LEU A 147 -13.59 -6.71 -6.90
N LYS A 148 -14.51 -7.52 -7.40
CA LYS A 148 -14.38 -8.11 -8.74
C LYS A 148 -14.44 -7.05 -9.83
N GLU A 149 -15.37 -6.12 -9.75
CA GLU A 149 -15.46 -4.99 -10.68
C GLU A 149 -14.23 -4.07 -10.57
N ALA A 150 -13.79 -3.77 -9.36
CA ALA A 150 -12.58 -2.97 -9.13
C ALA A 150 -11.34 -3.63 -9.74
N GLU A 151 -11.20 -4.94 -9.59
CA GLU A 151 -10.10 -5.72 -10.18
C GLU A 151 -10.12 -5.67 -11.70
N VAL A 152 -11.28 -5.87 -12.32
CA VAL A 152 -11.45 -5.78 -13.78
C VAL A 152 -11.08 -4.40 -14.29
N SER A 153 -11.55 -3.35 -13.61
CA SER A 153 -11.22 -1.96 -13.92
C SER A 153 -9.71 -1.69 -13.81
N LEU A 154 -9.08 -2.20 -12.75
CA LEU A 154 -7.63 -2.07 -12.55
C LEU A 154 -6.84 -2.74 -13.68
N LYS A 155 -7.21 -3.97 -14.05
CA LYS A 155 -6.57 -4.70 -15.17
C LYS A 155 -6.65 -3.91 -16.46
N ARG A 156 -7.80 -3.32 -16.75
CA ARG A 156 -8.00 -2.46 -17.94
C ARG A 156 -7.06 -1.25 -17.91
N GLN A 157 -6.93 -0.60 -16.78
CA GLN A 157 -6.01 0.53 -16.63
C GLN A 157 -4.55 0.14 -16.85
N LYS A 158 -4.15 -1.01 -16.34
CA LYS A 158 -2.80 -1.55 -16.55
C LYS A 158 -2.52 -1.86 -18.03
N GLU A 159 -3.48 -2.41 -18.73
CA GLU A 159 -3.37 -2.70 -20.18
C GLU A 159 -3.28 -1.42 -21.00
N LEU A 160 -4.11 -0.42 -20.72
CA LEU A 160 -4.06 0.90 -21.36
C LEU A 160 -2.71 1.58 -21.14
N ARG A 161 -2.15 1.48 -19.97
CA ARG A 161 -0.83 2.02 -19.64
C ARG A 161 0.28 1.33 -20.45
N LYS A 162 0.24 0.01 -20.60
CA LYS A 162 1.19 -0.74 -21.42
C LYS A 162 1.10 -0.36 -22.89
N ALA A 163 -0.10 -0.15 -23.41
CA ALA A 163 -0.33 0.24 -24.80
C ALA A 163 0.15 1.67 -25.12
N SER A 164 0.24 2.56 -24.11
CA SER A 164 0.69 3.95 -24.30
C SER A 164 2.21 4.14 -24.20
N ARG A 165 2.95 3.05 -24.00
CA ARG A 165 4.44 3.06 -23.95
C ARG A 165 5.09 2.84 -25.29
#